data_dca147b8d5e914dede9a3ec2bda92185
#
_entry.id   dca147b8d5e914dede9a3ec2bda92185
#
_cell.length_a   1.000
_cell.length_b   1.000
_cell.length_c   1.000
_cell.angle_alpha   90.00
_cell.angle_beta   90.00
_cell.angle_gamma   90.00
#
_symmetry.space_group_name_H-M   'P 1'
#
loop_
_entity.id
_entity.type
_entity.pdbx_description
1 polymer ?
#
loop_
_entity_poly.entity_id
_entity_poly.type
_entity_poly.pdbx_seq_one_letter_code
_entity_poly.pdbx_strand_id
1 'polypeptide(L)'
;MKHLFLIAISLLLFSCSGKPKTENKQEVSAQGNRVEVIYFHGKQRCVTCRAIEQLTNEVLEATFKNQIDKGAVVYKVIDISDPQNEAITDKYEVTWSSLYINGWKGGKETVNNMTEFSFANAKGSPDIFKEGIKNKINELLK
;
A
#
# COMPACT_ATOMS: atom_id res chain seq x y z
N MET A 1 22.75 10.58 71.49
CA MET A 1 22.96 9.13 71.33
C MET A 1 22.23 8.71 70.08
N LYS A 2 23.00 8.59 68.99
CA LYS A 2 23.30 7.28 68.32
C LYS A 2 21.99 6.65 67.76
N HIS A 3 21.82 6.39 66.51
CA HIS A 3 22.66 5.71 65.56
C HIS A 3 22.24 6.03 64.10
N LEU A 4 23.23 6.25 63.34
CA LEU A 4 23.37 6.18 61.89
C LEU A 4 22.97 4.76 61.40
N PHE A 5 22.07 4.64 60.43
CA PHE A 5 21.97 3.47 59.60
C PHE A 5 21.85 3.83 58.14
N LEU A 6 22.95 3.72 57.47
CA LEU A 6 23.13 3.71 56.03
C LEU A 6 22.56 2.36 55.51
N ILE A 7 21.53 2.40 54.68
CA ILE A 7 21.17 1.24 53.88
C ILE A 7 21.39 1.64 52.41
N ALA A 8 22.47 1.09 51.88
CA ALA A 8 22.75 1.08 50.46
C ALA A 8 21.77 0.17 49.74
N ILE A 9 20.91 0.72 48.87
CA ILE A 9 20.05 -0.06 48.00
C ILE A 9 20.76 -0.18 46.66
N SER A 10 21.19 -1.41 46.37
CA SER A 10 21.75 -1.88 45.11
C SER A 10 20.80 -1.63 43.94
N LEU A 11 21.24 -0.84 42.98
CA LEU A 11 20.63 -0.79 41.65
C LEU A 11 20.91 -2.09 40.89
N LEU A 12 19.90 -2.94 40.76
CA LEU A 12 19.91 -4.01 39.77
C LEU A 12 19.42 -3.45 38.45
N LEU A 13 20.35 -3.14 37.59
CA LEU A 13 20.11 -2.83 36.18
C LEU A 13 19.72 -4.13 35.45
N PHE A 14 18.43 -4.37 35.27
CA PHE A 14 17.97 -5.39 34.36
C PHE A 14 17.98 -4.81 32.94
N SER A 15 19.10 -5.00 32.27
CA SER A 15 19.24 -4.73 30.84
C SER A 15 18.57 -5.88 30.06
N CYS A 16 17.28 -5.75 29.77
CA CYS A 16 16.62 -6.58 28.76
C CYS A 16 16.88 -6.00 27.39
N SER A 17 17.94 -6.48 26.75
CA SER A 17 18.25 -6.24 25.35
C SER A 17 17.40 -7.19 24.49
N GLY A 18 16.12 -6.88 24.32
CA GLY A 18 15.25 -7.47 23.32
C GLY A 18 15.15 -6.50 22.15
N LYS A 19 15.88 -6.76 21.04
CA LYS A 19 15.65 -6.07 19.78
C LYS A 19 14.28 -6.46 19.26
N PRO A 20 13.30 -5.55 19.15
CA PRO A 20 12.15 -5.81 18.30
C PRO A 20 12.65 -5.69 16.86
N LYS A 21 12.45 -6.75 16.12
CA LYS A 21 12.55 -6.78 14.66
C LYS A 21 11.50 -5.80 14.15
N THR A 22 11.91 -4.59 13.86
CA THR A 22 11.05 -3.56 13.28
C THR A 22 10.77 -3.99 11.85
N GLU A 23 9.66 -4.67 11.65
CA GLU A 23 9.01 -4.65 10.35
C GLU A 23 8.66 -3.19 10.10
N ASN A 24 9.32 -2.63 9.11
CA ASN A 24 9.15 -1.27 8.66
C ASN A 24 7.77 -1.16 7.96
N LYS A 25 6.71 -1.17 8.77
CA LYS A 25 5.39 -0.76 8.35
C LYS A 25 5.49 0.76 8.20
N GLN A 26 5.84 1.17 6.99
CA GLN A 26 5.83 2.57 6.61
C GLN A 26 4.39 3.06 6.75
N GLU A 27 4.05 3.60 7.91
CA GLU A 27 2.87 4.43 8.08
C GLU A 27 3.11 5.68 7.23
N VAL A 28 2.68 5.59 5.97
CA VAL A 28 2.59 6.75 5.08
C VAL A 28 1.63 7.72 5.76
N SER A 29 2.15 8.84 6.22
CA SER A 29 1.40 9.88 6.92
C SER A 29 0.12 10.20 6.14
N ALA A 30 -1.02 9.95 6.77
CA ALA A 30 -2.36 10.00 6.17
C ALA A 30 -2.84 11.42 5.75
N GLN A 31 -1.96 12.41 5.63
CA GLN A 31 -2.33 13.83 5.50
C GLN A 31 -1.82 14.52 4.23
N GLY A 32 -1.11 13.85 3.33
CA GLY A 32 -0.62 14.46 2.09
C GLY A 32 -1.49 14.14 0.86
N ASN A 33 -1.46 15.04 -0.14
CA ASN A 33 -2.01 14.73 -1.46
C ASN A 33 -1.20 13.58 -2.06
N ARG A 34 -1.87 12.51 -2.49
CA ARG A 34 -1.23 11.33 -3.07
C ARG A 34 -2.17 10.58 -3.99
N VAL A 35 -1.62 9.72 -4.81
CA VAL A 35 -2.37 8.74 -5.61
C VAL A 35 -2.10 7.35 -5.02
N GLU A 36 -3.14 6.59 -4.74
CA GLU A 36 -3.04 5.20 -4.32
C GLU A 36 -3.45 4.28 -5.47
N VAL A 37 -2.53 3.44 -5.92
CA VAL A 37 -2.79 2.35 -6.84
C VAL A 37 -2.96 1.10 -5.99
N ILE A 38 -4.15 0.49 -6.03
CA ILE A 38 -4.49 -0.65 -5.18
C ILE A 38 -4.93 -1.81 -6.07
N TYR A 39 -4.15 -2.88 -6.04
CA TYR A 39 -4.49 -4.10 -6.73
C TYR A 39 -4.94 -5.16 -5.73
N PHE A 40 -6.18 -5.60 -5.87
CA PHE A 40 -6.76 -6.68 -5.08
C PHE A 40 -6.69 -8.00 -5.84
N HIS A 41 -6.37 -9.09 -5.16
CA HIS A 41 -6.34 -10.43 -5.74
C HIS A 41 -6.78 -11.49 -4.73
N GLY A 42 -7.32 -12.61 -5.23
CA GLY A 42 -7.58 -13.80 -4.43
C GLY A 42 -6.42 -14.81 -4.49
N LYS A 43 -6.57 -15.93 -3.80
CA LYS A 43 -5.57 -17.05 -3.81
C LYS A 43 -5.35 -17.60 -5.20
N GLN A 44 -6.43 -17.77 -5.96
CA GLN A 44 -6.35 -18.25 -7.34
C GLN A 44 -6.25 -17.06 -8.29
N ARG A 45 -5.15 -17.01 -9.04
CA ARG A 45 -4.87 -15.89 -9.95
C ARG A 45 -4.91 -16.37 -11.39
N CYS A 46 -5.87 -15.84 -12.14
CA CYS A 46 -5.99 -16.09 -13.58
C CYS A 46 -4.81 -15.46 -14.35
N VAL A 47 -4.64 -15.84 -15.61
CA VAL A 47 -3.58 -15.27 -16.47
C VAL A 47 -3.75 -13.75 -16.61
N THR A 48 -4.98 -13.25 -16.83
CA THR A 48 -5.26 -11.81 -16.90
C THR A 48 -4.99 -11.12 -15.57
N CYS A 49 -5.35 -11.75 -14.44
CA CYS A 49 -5.07 -11.20 -13.11
C CYS A 49 -3.56 -10.97 -12.89
N ARG A 50 -2.74 -11.93 -13.28
CA ARG A 50 -1.27 -11.78 -13.21
C ARG A 50 -0.74 -10.71 -14.15
N ALA A 51 -1.31 -10.62 -15.37
CA ALA A 51 -0.92 -9.58 -16.32
C ALA A 51 -1.24 -8.18 -15.81
N ILE A 52 -2.40 -7.96 -15.18
CA ILE A 52 -2.77 -6.67 -14.56
C ILE A 52 -1.72 -6.26 -13.53
N GLU A 53 -1.36 -7.13 -12.61
CA GLU A 53 -0.38 -6.83 -11.57
C GLU A 53 1.00 -6.52 -12.18
N GLN A 54 1.48 -7.40 -13.06
CA GLN A 54 2.77 -7.25 -13.70
C GLN A 54 2.88 -5.93 -14.47
N LEU A 55 1.91 -5.65 -15.36
CA LEU A 55 1.93 -4.44 -16.19
C LEU A 55 1.75 -3.17 -15.36
N THR A 56 0.96 -3.23 -14.27
CA THR A 56 0.83 -2.11 -13.33
C THR A 56 2.18 -1.82 -12.69
N ASN A 57 2.87 -2.84 -12.19
CA ASN A 57 4.20 -2.70 -11.60
C ASN A 57 5.23 -2.14 -12.61
N GLU A 58 5.23 -2.64 -13.85
CA GLU A 58 6.09 -2.12 -14.91
C GLU A 58 5.89 -0.62 -15.16
N VAL A 59 4.63 -0.14 -15.21
CA VAL A 59 4.32 1.30 -15.37
C VAL A 59 4.82 2.10 -14.17
N LEU A 60 4.59 1.60 -12.97
CA LEU A 60 4.99 2.27 -11.74
C LEU A 60 6.50 2.42 -11.64
N GLU A 61 7.24 1.36 -11.86
CA GLU A 61 8.71 1.37 -11.81
C GLU A 61 9.32 2.22 -12.93
N ALA A 62 8.80 2.12 -14.15
CA ALA A 62 9.36 2.83 -15.30
C ALA A 62 9.03 4.33 -15.31
N THR A 63 7.86 4.73 -14.76
CA THR A 63 7.35 6.10 -14.93
C THR A 63 7.25 6.88 -13.63
N PHE A 64 6.91 6.22 -12.51
CA PHE A 64 6.52 6.88 -11.26
C PHE A 64 7.46 6.60 -10.08
N LYS A 65 8.63 6.02 -10.33
CA LYS A 65 9.58 5.70 -9.26
C LYS A 65 9.89 6.89 -8.35
N ASN A 66 10.12 8.07 -8.92
CA ASN A 66 10.36 9.30 -8.15
C ASN A 66 9.18 9.71 -7.27
N GLN A 67 7.95 9.53 -7.76
CA GLN A 67 6.73 9.84 -7.03
C GLN A 67 6.47 8.81 -5.93
N ILE A 68 6.84 7.56 -6.16
CA ILE A 68 6.78 6.49 -5.16
C ILE A 68 7.79 6.78 -4.04
N ASP A 69 9.02 7.09 -4.37
CA ASP A 69 10.07 7.40 -3.41
C ASP A 69 9.71 8.61 -2.52
N LYS A 70 8.92 9.55 -3.05
CA LYS A 70 8.40 10.71 -2.32
C LYS A 70 7.05 10.49 -1.62
N GLY A 71 6.45 9.32 -1.76
CA GLY A 71 5.12 9.02 -1.20
C GLY A 71 3.95 9.71 -1.93
N ALA A 72 4.18 10.36 -3.07
CA ALA A 72 3.13 10.96 -3.89
C ALA A 72 2.33 9.91 -4.69
N VAL A 73 2.93 8.75 -4.95
CA VAL A 73 2.27 7.55 -5.47
C VAL A 73 2.53 6.40 -4.51
N VAL A 74 1.49 5.68 -4.12
CA VAL A 74 1.58 4.52 -3.22
C VAL A 74 0.99 3.33 -3.92
N TYR A 75 1.74 2.23 -4.01
CA TYR A 75 1.25 0.97 -4.57
C TYR A 75 0.96 -0.03 -3.46
N LYS A 76 -0.20 -0.66 -3.53
CA LYS A 76 -0.65 -1.68 -2.58
C LYS A 76 -1.13 -2.90 -3.34
N VAL A 77 -0.66 -4.08 -2.94
CA VAL A 77 -1.16 -5.37 -3.42
C VAL A 77 -1.82 -6.07 -2.23
N ILE A 78 -3.11 -6.37 -2.37
CA ILE A 78 -3.96 -6.83 -1.28
C ILE A 78 -4.52 -8.22 -1.62
N ASP A 79 -4.22 -9.21 -0.78
CA ASP A 79 -4.88 -10.53 -0.84
C ASP A 79 -6.24 -10.45 -0.14
N ILE A 80 -7.33 -10.52 -0.92
CA ILE A 80 -8.71 -10.46 -0.39
C ILE A 80 -9.10 -11.71 0.42
N SER A 81 -8.29 -12.76 0.40
CA SER A 81 -8.51 -13.98 1.18
C SER A 81 -7.83 -13.96 2.54
N ASP A 82 -7.01 -12.93 2.82
CA ASP A 82 -6.40 -12.72 4.12
C ASP A 82 -7.36 -11.94 5.02
N PRO A 83 -7.79 -12.51 6.18
CA PRO A 83 -8.69 -11.83 7.11
C PRO A 83 -8.15 -10.48 7.63
N GLN A 84 -6.84 -10.27 7.62
CA GLN A 84 -6.25 -8.98 8.00
C GLN A 84 -6.61 -7.85 7.04
N ASN A 85 -7.04 -8.19 5.82
CA ASN A 85 -7.43 -7.24 4.79
C ASN A 85 -8.95 -7.00 4.70
N GLU A 86 -9.76 -7.61 5.60
CA GLU A 86 -11.22 -7.51 5.58
C GLU A 86 -11.70 -6.05 5.54
N ALA A 87 -11.16 -5.20 6.41
CA ALA A 87 -11.57 -3.79 6.48
C ALA A 87 -11.34 -3.00 5.18
N ILE A 88 -10.27 -3.28 4.44
CA ILE A 88 -10.01 -2.61 3.16
C ILE A 88 -10.81 -3.24 2.03
N THR A 89 -11.03 -4.55 2.05
CA THR A 89 -11.87 -5.22 1.05
C THR A 89 -13.33 -4.78 1.17
N ASP A 90 -13.85 -4.66 2.38
CA ASP A 90 -15.21 -4.16 2.65
C ASP A 90 -15.37 -2.69 2.23
N LYS A 91 -14.37 -1.84 2.55
CA LYS A 91 -14.38 -0.42 2.15
C LYS A 91 -14.60 -0.24 0.64
N TYR A 92 -13.99 -1.07 -0.18
CA TYR A 92 -14.10 -1.00 -1.65
C TYR A 92 -15.08 -2.01 -2.23
N GLU A 93 -15.80 -2.76 -1.39
CA GLU A 93 -16.77 -3.80 -1.77
C GLU A 93 -16.16 -4.83 -2.75
N VAL A 94 -14.89 -5.22 -2.49
CA VAL A 94 -14.12 -6.08 -3.39
C VAL A 94 -14.34 -7.54 -3.05
N THR A 95 -14.83 -8.32 -4.03
CA THR A 95 -15.05 -9.77 -3.90
C THR A 95 -14.21 -10.62 -4.86
N TRP A 96 -13.45 -9.97 -5.76
CA TRP A 96 -12.60 -10.59 -6.77
C TRP A 96 -11.46 -9.67 -7.18
N SER A 97 -10.56 -10.14 -8.07
CA SER A 97 -9.39 -9.34 -8.48
C SER A 97 -9.82 -8.00 -9.10
N SER A 98 -9.35 -6.91 -8.54
CA SER A 98 -9.77 -5.55 -8.90
C SER A 98 -8.60 -4.58 -8.86
N LEU A 99 -8.62 -3.57 -9.72
CA LEU A 99 -7.63 -2.49 -9.73
C LEU A 99 -8.31 -1.14 -9.50
N TYR A 100 -7.80 -0.39 -8.52
CA TYR A 100 -8.23 0.96 -8.21
C TYR A 100 -7.06 1.93 -8.34
N ILE A 101 -7.33 3.15 -8.82
CA ILE A 101 -6.37 4.26 -8.83
C ILE A 101 -7.06 5.46 -8.20
N ASN A 102 -6.79 5.72 -6.94
CA ASN A 102 -7.51 6.69 -6.13
C ASN A 102 -6.65 7.91 -5.86
N GLY A 103 -7.26 9.10 -5.96
CA GLY A 103 -6.63 10.35 -5.60
C GLY A 103 -7.01 10.79 -4.19
N TRP A 104 -6.05 11.25 -3.40
CA TRP A 104 -6.28 11.88 -2.10
C TRP A 104 -5.88 13.34 -2.16
N LYS A 105 -6.80 14.25 -1.85
CA LYS A 105 -6.56 15.70 -1.77
C LYS A 105 -7.24 16.26 -0.53
N GLY A 106 -6.47 16.93 0.33
CA GLY A 106 -7.01 17.53 1.56
C GLY A 106 -7.74 16.53 2.46
N GLY A 107 -7.27 15.28 2.54
CA GLY A 107 -7.90 14.22 3.33
C GLY A 107 -9.14 13.57 2.69
N LYS A 108 -9.56 14.03 1.51
CA LYS A 108 -10.70 13.46 0.77
C LYS A 108 -10.22 12.53 -0.33
N GLU A 109 -10.82 11.35 -0.38
CA GLU A 109 -10.56 10.34 -1.42
C GLU A 109 -11.48 10.53 -2.62
N THR A 110 -10.91 10.41 -3.82
CA THR A 110 -11.64 10.23 -5.08
C THR A 110 -11.36 8.82 -5.57
N VAL A 111 -12.36 7.95 -5.52
CA VAL A 111 -12.25 6.54 -5.89
C VAL A 111 -12.42 6.38 -7.40
N ASN A 112 -11.48 5.68 -8.06
CA ASN A 112 -11.57 5.32 -9.47
C ASN A 112 -11.35 3.82 -9.62
N ASN A 113 -12.42 3.11 -9.95
CA ASN A 113 -12.37 1.68 -10.25
C ASN A 113 -11.93 1.46 -11.70
N MET A 114 -10.75 0.89 -11.88
CA MET A 114 -10.15 0.58 -13.18
C MET A 114 -10.29 -0.89 -13.57
N THR A 115 -11.07 -1.67 -12.84
CA THR A 115 -11.15 -3.13 -12.99
C THR A 115 -11.60 -3.55 -14.39
N GLU A 116 -12.72 -3.01 -14.87
CA GLU A 116 -13.25 -3.34 -16.19
C GLU A 116 -12.25 -3.01 -17.29
N PHE A 117 -11.71 -1.78 -17.27
CA PHE A 117 -10.66 -1.35 -18.20
C PHE A 117 -9.46 -2.30 -18.17
N SER A 118 -9.04 -2.71 -16.98
CA SER A 118 -7.87 -3.57 -16.78
C SER A 118 -8.08 -4.96 -17.37
N PHE A 119 -9.22 -5.58 -17.12
CA PHE A 119 -9.54 -6.89 -17.66
C PHE A 119 -9.72 -6.88 -19.18
N ALA A 120 -10.25 -5.81 -19.73
CA ALA A 120 -10.42 -5.66 -21.17
C ALA A 120 -9.07 -5.54 -21.91
N ASN A 121 -8.06 -4.91 -21.30
CA ASN A 121 -6.84 -4.50 -22.02
C ASN A 121 -5.58 -5.25 -21.61
N ALA A 122 -5.41 -5.65 -20.35
CA ALA A 122 -4.12 -6.13 -19.85
C ALA A 122 -3.53 -7.32 -20.64
N LYS A 123 -4.37 -8.25 -21.11
CA LYS A 123 -3.91 -9.42 -21.87
C LYS A 123 -3.82 -9.17 -23.38
N GLY A 124 -4.83 -8.48 -23.95
CA GLY A 124 -4.96 -8.33 -25.40
C GLY A 124 -4.32 -7.06 -25.97
N SER A 125 -4.16 -6.05 -25.16
CA SER A 125 -3.69 -4.71 -25.56
C SER A 125 -2.82 -4.08 -24.46
N PRO A 126 -1.67 -4.67 -24.12
CA PRO A 126 -0.86 -4.26 -22.97
C PRO A 126 -0.40 -2.79 -23.07
N ASP A 127 -0.16 -2.26 -24.26
CA ASP A 127 0.22 -0.86 -24.43
C ASP A 127 -0.93 0.09 -24.11
N ILE A 128 -2.17 -0.26 -24.50
CA ILE A 128 -3.37 0.51 -24.13
C ILE A 128 -3.56 0.47 -22.63
N PHE A 129 -3.37 -0.70 -22.01
CA PHE A 129 -3.44 -0.84 -20.55
C PHE A 129 -2.43 0.09 -19.86
N LYS A 130 -1.15 0.00 -20.23
CA LYS A 130 -0.08 0.81 -19.64
C LYS A 130 -0.33 2.30 -19.78
N GLU A 131 -0.74 2.75 -20.97
CA GLU A 131 -1.05 4.16 -21.20
C GLU A 131 -2.25 4.62 -20.38
N GLY A 132 -3.31 3.83 -20.27
CA GLY A 132 -4.48 4.15 -19.45
C GLY A 132 -4.14 4.31 -17.96
N ILE A 133 -3.33 3.39 -17.40
CA ILE A 133 -2.85 3.48 -16.02
C ILE A 133 -2.01 4.74 -15.81
N LYS A 134 -1.05 4.99 -16.68
CA LYS A 134 -0.18 6.18 -16.65
C LYS A 134 -0.98 7.48 -16.70
N ASN A 135 -1.95 7.57 -17.63
CA ASN A 135 -2.79 8.74 -17.78
C ASN A 135 -3.65 9.01 -16.56
N LYS A 136 -4.26 7.95 -15.96
CA LYS A 136 -5.06 8.09 -14.74
C LYS A 136 -4.23 8.57 -13.56
N ILE A 137 -3.05 8.04 -13.35
CA ILE A 137 -2.14 8.50 -12.29
C ILE A 137 -1.75 9.97 -12.51
N ASN A 138 -1.35 10.35 -13.73
CA ASN A 138 -0.99 11.73 -14.06
C ASN A 138 -2.15 12.72 -13.90
N GLU A 139 -3.38 12.31 -14.20
CA GLU A 139 -4.60 13.11 -13.98
C GLU A 139 -4.76 13.43 -12.49
N LEU A 140 -4.57 12.44 -11.63
CA LEU A 140 -4.80 12.56 -10.18
C LEU A 140 -3.65 13.27 -9.44
N LEU A 141 -2.45 13.31 -10.02
CA LEU A 141 -1.30 14.03 -9.48
C LEU A 141 -1.35 15.55 -9.71
N LYS A 142 -2.19 16.03 -10.61
CA LYS A 142 -2.41 17.47 -10.87
C LYS A 142 -3.26 18.10 -9.77
#